data_f435492f39f8c7341598216f15e34558
#
_entry.id   f435492f39f8c7341598216f15e34558
#
_cell.length_a   1.000
_cell.length_b   1.000
_cell.length_c   1.000
_cell.angle_alpha   90.00
_cell.angle_beta   90.00
_cell.angle_gamma   90.00
#
_symmetry.space_group_name_H-M   'P 1'
#
loop_
_entity.id
_entity.type
_entity.pdbx_description
1 polymer ?
#
loop_
_entity_poly.entity_id
_entity_poly.type
_entity_poly.pdbx_seq_one_letter_code
_entity_poly.pdbx_strand_id
1 'polypeptide(L)'
;GQTGRGEDAEITSYLNQTLDSNLQGNIIDLCPVGALTSKPYAFTARPWELSNTETIDVMDALGSNIRVDTKGREVMRILPRNHDGINEEWISDKTRFVWDGLRRQRLDKPYIRKDGKLVSADWNEALNFAAASLSGKNIMGLVGDLTSTESAYSLKKLVTKLGGVVECRTDGSKLPIDNRSGYVGNANIDDIDLASPGGSWRVL
;
A
#
# COMPACT_ATOMS: atom_id res chain seq x y z
N GLY A 1 24.60 -13.97 -11.45
CA GLY A 1 25.71 -14.92 -11.61
C GLY A 1 27.04 -14.33 -11.15
N GLN A 2 28.08 -15.15 -11.18
CA GLN A 2 29.44 -14.73 -10.92
C GLN A 2 30.29 -15.00 -12.17
N THR A 3 31.06 -14.01 -12.59
CA THR A 3 32.05 -14.12 -13.66
C THR A 3 33.46 -14.00 -13.05
N GLY A 4 34.45 -14.63 -13.70
CA GLY A 4 35.81 -14.65 -13.18
C GLY A 4 36.02 -15.58 -11.98
N ARG A 5 37.22 -15.49 -11.38
CA ARG A 5 37.62 -16.22 -10.19
C ARG A 5 38.67 -15.46 -9.39
N GLY A 6 38.79 -15.76 -8.11
CA GLY A 6 39.76 -15.10 -7.22
C GLY A 6 39.43 -13.62 -7.02
N GLU A 7 40.44 -12.77 -7.04
CA GLU A 7 40.29 -11.33 -6.83
C GLU A 7 39.57 -10.62 -7.97
N ASP A 8 39.55 -11.22 -9.17
CA ASP A 8 38.86 -10.69 -10.36
C ASP A 8 37.42 -11.23 -10.49
N ALA A 9 36.89 -11.84 -9.45
CA ALA A 9 35.50 -12.34 -9.45
C ALA A 9 34.53 -11.19 -9.33
N GLU A 10 33.59 -11.09 -10.27
CA GLU A 10 32.53 -10.09 -10.31
C GLU A 10 31.14 -10.73 -10.22
N ILE A 11 30.31 -10.20 -9.34
CA ILE A 11 28.89 -10.58 -9.26
C ILE A 11 28.10 -9.67 -10.18
N THR A 12 27.51 -10.25 -11.21
CA THR A 12 26.77 -9.50 -12.23
C THR A 12 25.51 -10.24 -12.66
N SER A 13 24.58 -9.51 -13.26
CA SER A 13 23.41 -10.10 -13.92
C SER A 13 23.80 -10.64 -15.31
N TYR A 14 23.00 -11.56 -15.84
CA TYR A 14 23.21 -12.08 -17.20
C TYR A 14 23.06 -10.95 -18.22
N LEU A 15 24.06 -10.74 -19.07
CA LEU A 15 24.10 -9.70 -20.09
C LEU A 15 23.73 -8.30 -19.58
N ASN A 16 24.07 -7.95 -18.36
CA ASN A 16 23.73 -6.68 -17.73
C ASN A 16 22.22 -6.38 -17.67
N GLN A 17 21.38 -7.43 -17.73
CA GLN A 17 19.96 -7.25 -17.53
C GLN A 17 19.64 -6.88 -16.09
N THR A 18 18.67 -5.99 -15.92
CA THR A 18 18.11 -5.70 -14.60
C THR A 18 17.43 -6.95 -14.03
N LEU A 19 17.56 -7.15 -12.72
CA LEU A 19 16.76 -8.13 -12.01
C LEU A 19 15.31 -7.63 -12.01
N ASP A 20 14.39 -8.46 -12.50
CA ASP A 20 12.97 -8.15 -12.59
C ASP A 20 12.16 -9.10 -11.71
N SER A 21 12.35 -8.98 -10.41
CA SER A 21 11.64 -9.77 -9.40
C SER A 21 11.15 -8.87 -8.28
N ASN A 22 9.91 -9.05 -7.85
CA ASN A 22 9.35 -8.36 -6.69
C ASN A 22 9.96 -8.82 -5.34
N LEU A 23 10.92 -9.75 -5.38
CA LEU A 23 11.62 -10.29 -4.22
C LEU A 23 13.13 -10.03 -4.29
N GLN A 24 13.60 -9.22 -5.24
CA GLN A 24 15.02 -9.01 -5.46
C GLN A 24 15.76 -8.37 -4.27
N GLY A 25 15.07 -7.55 -3.49
CA GLY A 25 15.66 -6.92 -2.31
C GLY A 25 16.13 -7.90 -1.24
N ASN A 26 15.66 -9.14 -1.25
CA ASN A 26 16.11 -10.16 -0.30
C ASN A 26 17.57 -10.60 -0.55
N ILE A 27 18.12 -10.35 -1.73
CA ILE A 27 19.53 -10.58 -2.03
C ILE A 27 20.44 -9.78 -1.10
N ILE A 28 19.98 -8.61 -0.66
CA ILE A 28 20.73 -7.74 0.28
C ILE A 28 20.89 -8.45 1.63
N ASP A 29 19.85 -9.12 2.11
CA ASP A 29 19.87 -9.83 3.40
C ASP A 29 20.67 -11.13 3.32
N LEU A 30 20.69 -11.77 2.15
CA LEU A 30 21.48 -12.99 1.90
C LEU A 30 22.97 -12.71 1.79
N CYS A 31 23.39 -11.49 1.52
CA CYS A 31 24.79 -11.14 1.39
C CYS A 31 25.43 -11.03 2.80
N PRO A 32 26.36 -11.94 3.17
CA PRO A 32 26.93 -11.96 4.52
C PRO A 32 27.91 -10.83 4.81
N VAL A 33 28.22 -10.05 3.80
CA VAL A 33 29.15 -8.92 3.86
C VAL A 33 28.49 -7.65 3.31
N GLY A 34 29.15 -6.51 3.39
CA GLY A 34 28.61 -5.24 2.90
C GLY A 34 28.74 -5.01 1.38
N ALA A 35 28.81 -6.08 0.57
CA ALA A 35 28.93 -5.95 -0.88
C ALA A 35 27.61 -5.54 -1.54
N LEU A 36 26.47 -6.07 -1.07
CA LEU A 36 25.15 -5.68 -1.51
C LEU A 36 24.48 -4.86 -0.41
N THR A 37 24.01 -3.68 -0.76
CA THR A 37 23.40 -2.76 0.21
C THR A 37 22.09 -2.21 -0.32
N SER A 38 21.18 -1.87 0.60
CA SER A 38 19.96 -1.15 0.26
C SER A 38 20.29 0.32 -0.04
N LYS A 39 20.11 0.75 -1.26
CA LYS A 39 20.40 2.13 -1.68
C LYS A 39 19.71 3.20 -0.82
N PRO A 40 18.44 3.06 -0.42
CA PRO A 40 17.78 4.04 0.47
C PRO A 40 18.36 4.10 1.88
N TYR A 41 18.98 3.01 2.35
CA TYR A 41 19.51 2.91 3.72
C TYR A 41 21.03 3.05 3.80
N ALA A 42 21.76 2.74 2.73
CA ALA A 42 23.22 2.73 2.73
C ALA A 42 23.77 4.05 3.24
N PHE A 43 24.71 3.99 4.19
CA PHE A 43 25.43 5.13 4.80
C PHE A 43 24.56 6.11 5.61
N THR A 44 23.28 5.78 5.90
CA THR A 44 22.39 6.69 6.65
C THR A 44 22.45 6.49 8.16
N ALA A 45 22.64 5.28 8.63
CA ALA A 45 22.75 4.93 10.05
C ALA A 45 23.58 3.67 10.27
N ARG A 46 24.04 3.50 11.50
CA ARG A 46 24.70 2.26 11.95
C ARG A 46 23.68 1.35 12.65
N PRO A 47 23.82 0.02 12.56
CA PRO A 47 22.86 -0.92 13.17
C PRO A 47 22.61 -0.70 14.66
N TRP A 48 23.63 -0.29 15.42
CA TRP A 48 23.52 -0.05 16.86
C TRP A 48 22.83 1.26 17.24
N GLU A 49 22.59 2.15 16.28
CA GLU A 49 21.83 3.39 16.49
C GLU A 49 20.33 3.18 16.32
N LEU A 50 19.92 2.01 15.88
CA LEU A 50 18.54 1.71 15.51
C LEU A 50 17.80 1.05 16.67
N SER A 51 16.56 1.50 16.86
CA SER A 51 15.57 0.79 17.67
C SER A 51 14.77 -0.12 16.75
N ASN A 52 14.61 -1.38 17.12
CA ASN A 52 13.85 -2.34 16.33
C ASN A 52 12.49 -2.64 16.98
N THR A 53 11.48 -2.81 16.15
CA THR A 53 10.13 -3.21 16.53
C THR A 53 9.67 -4.33 15.64
N GLU A 54 9.31 -5.45 16.23
CA GLU A 54 8.73 -6.58 15.53
C GLU A 54 7.24 -6.35 15.28
N THR A 55 6.79 -6.62 14.07
CA THR A 55 5.40 -6.43 13.67
C THR A 55 5.04 -7.31 12.48
N ILE A 56 3.86 -7.11 11.94
CA ILE A 56 3.33 -7.83 10.77
C ILE A 56 3.12 -6.82 9.64
N ASP A 57 3.47 -7.23 8.42
CA ASP A 57 3.23 -6.44 7.23
C ASP A 57 1.72 -6.34 6.93
N VAL A 58 1.30 -5.13 6.57
CA VAL A 58 -0.08 -4.83 6.14
C VAL A 58 -0.17 -4.50 4.65
N MET A 59 0.95 -4.59 3.94
CA MET A 59 1.03 -4.23 2.52
C MET A 59 0.67 -5.37 1.58
N ASP A 60 0.57 -6.58 2.11
CA ASP A 60 0.13 -7.77 1.37
C ASP A 60 -0.85 -8.62 2.21
N ALA A 61 -1.47 -9.60 1.57
CA ALA A 61 -2.44 -10.50 2.22
C ALA A 61 -1.76 -11.67 2.96
N LEU A 62 -0.43 -11.83 2.83
CA LEU A 62 0.31 -12.90 3.48
C LEU A 62 0.48 -12.64 4.98
N GLY A 63 0.59 -11.39 5.37
CA GLY A 63 0.86 -11.00 6.75
C GLY A 63 2.31 -11.34 7.16
N SER A 64 3.25 -11.06 6.28
CA SER A 64 4.68 -11.35 6.51
C SER A 64 5.17 -10.78 7.83
N ASN A 65 5.93 -11.56 8.56
CA ASN A 65 6.56 -11.12 9.80
C ASN A 65 7.76 -10.23 9.47
N ILE A 66 7.76 -9.03 10.01
CA ILE A 66 8.77 -8.02 9.73
C ILE A 66 9.35 -7.40 10.99
N ARG A 67 10.53 -6.83 10.83
CA ARG A 67 11.17 -5.96 11.80
C ARG A 67 11.34 -4.58 11.20
N VAL A 68 10.78 -3.59 11.88
CA VAL A 68 10.92 -2.17 11.51
C VAL A 68 12.03 -1.56 12.33
N ASP A 69 13.07 -1.10 11.68
CA ASP A 69 14.19 -0.41 12.31
C ASP A 69 14.02 1.10 12.19
N THR A 70 14.05 1.79 13.33
CA THR A 70 13.81 3.24 13.43
C THR A 70 15.01 3.97 14.06
N LYS A 71 15.21 5.23 13.68
CA LYS A 71 16.12 6.16 14.36
C LYS A 71 15.33 7.41 14.75
N GLY A 72 15.10 7.56 16.05
CA GLY A 72 14.20 8.60 16.55
C GLY A 72 12.77 8.38 16.05
N ARG A 73 12.22 9.31 15.29
CA ARG A 73 10.87 9.25 14.74
C ARG A 73 10.80 8.73 13.29
N GLU A 74 11.92 8.29 12.76
CA GLU A 74 12.04 7.93 11.34
C GLU A 74 12.20 6.43 11.18
N VAL A 75 11.44 5.83 10.26
CA VAL A 75 11.69 4.49 9.77
C VAL A 75 12.91 4.54 8.86
N MET A 76 13.89 3.70 9.12
CA MET A 76 15.15 3.64 8.38
C MET A 76 15.20 2.48 7.41
N ARG A 77 14.62 1.35 7.79
CA ARG A 77 14.52 0.16 6.94
C ARG A 77 13.49 -0.83 7.50
N ILE A 78 13.04 -1.72 6.65
CA ILE A 78 12.23 -2.88 7.01
C ILE A 78 12.98 -4.14 6.59
N LEU A 79 13.08 -5.09 7.50
CA LEU A 79 13.75 -6.37 7.31
C LEU A 79 12.76 -7.51 7.56
N PRO A 80 12.93 -8.67 6.90
CA PRO A 80 12.16 -9.85 7.24
C PRO A 80 12.52 -10.33 8.65
N ARG A 81 11.55 -10.91 9.33
CA ARG A 81 11.70 -11.69 10.52
C ARG A 81 11.33 -13.13 10.18
N ASN A 82 12.18 -14.08 10.53
CA ASN A 82 11.94 -15.47 10.20
C ASN A 82 10.63 -15.97 10.80
N HIS A 83 9.81 -16.61 9.97
CA HIS A 83 8.64 -17.36 10.37
C HIS A 83 8.36 -18.48 9.36
N ASP A 84 8.76 -19.71 9.70
CA ASP A 84 8.74 -20.87 8.80
C ASP A 84 7.37 -21.17 8.17
N GLY A 85 6.28 -20.86 8.87
CA GLY A 85 4.92 -21.13 8.40
C GLY A 85 4.28 -20.02 7.54
N ILE A 86 4.92 -18.85 7.41
CA ILE A 86 4.32 -17.70 6.73
C ILE A 86 5.23 -17.16 5.63
N ASN A 87 6.35 -16.57 5.99
CA ASN A 87 7.22 -15.86 5.03
C ASN A 87 8.66 -16.35 5.04
N GLU A 88 8.99 -17.37 5.85
CA GLU A 88 10.39 -17.79 6.06
C GLU A 88 11.26 -16.55 6.34
N GLU A 89 12.30 -16.33 5.55
CA GLU A 89 13.20 -15.17 5.65
C GLU A 89 12.96 -14.13 4.53
N TRP A 90 11.79 -14.17 3.86
CA TRP A 90 11.51 -13.38 2.69
C TRP A 90 10.47 -12.29 2.97
N ILE A 91 10.63 -11.13 2.32
CA ILE A 91 9.60 -10.09 2.19
C ILE A 91 9.60 -9.55 0.78
N SER A 92 8.44 -9.01 0.36
CA SER A 92 8.34 -8.35 -0.95
C SER A 92 9.11 -7.02 -0.97
N ASP A 93 9.54 -6.61 -2.14
CA ASP A 93 10.18 -5.30 -2.34
C ASP A 93 9.22 -4.15 -2.00
N LYS A 94 7.91 -4.35 -2.22
CA LYS A 94 6.89 -3.40 -1.79
C LYS A 94 6.94 -3.18 -0.28
N THR A 95 6.93 -4.25 0.51
CA THR A 95 7.07 -4.18 1.97
C THR A 95 8.38 -3.52 2.39
N ARG A 96 9.47 -3.90 1.72
CA ARG A 96 10.81 -3.41 2.03
C ARG A 96 10.99 -1.92 1.83
N PHE A 97 10.37 -1.32 0.83
CA PHE A 97 10.69 0.04 0.36
C PHE A 97 9.55 1.06 0.49
N VAL A 98 8.31 0.64 0.74
CA VAL A 98 7.15 1.54 0.77
C VAL A 98 7.15 2.53 1.95
N TRP A 99 7.96 2.30 2.96
CA TRP A 99 8.01 3.10 4.19
C TRP A 99 8.40 4.58 3.96
N ASP A 100 9.06 4.90 2.89
CA ASP A 100 9.41 6.28 2.55
C ASP A 100 8.16 7.15 2.32
N GLY A 101 7.05 6.55 1.88
CA GLY A 101 5.75 7.19 1.77
C GLY A 101 5.17 7.69 3.11
N LEU A 102 5.64 7.17 4.24
CA LEU A 102 5.21 7.65 5.56
C LEU A 102 5.60 9.11 5.85
N ARG A 103 6.59 9.64 5.13
CA ARG A 103 7.14 10.99 5.34
C ARG A 103 6.61 12.03 4.39
N ARG A 104 5.91 11.63 3.32
CA ARG A 104 5.57 12.52 2.21
C ARG A 104 4.08 12.51 1.93
N GLN A 105 3.52 13.70 1.69
CA GLN A 105 2.14 13.90 1.24
C GLN A 105 1.08 13.20 2.12
N ARG A 106 1.33 13.08 3.42
CA ARG A 106 0.37 12.54 4.37
C ARG A 106 -0.65 13.60 4.75
N LEU A 107 -1.93 13.24 4.69
CA LEU A 107 -3.01 14.09 5.19
C LEU A 107 -3.02 14.00 6.71
N ASP A 108 -2.92 15.14 7.39
CA ASP A 108 -2.93 15.27 8.85
C ASP A 108 -4.27 15.78 9.40
N LYS A 109 -5.12 16.30 8.54
CA LYS A 109 -6.43 16.88 8.84
C LYS A 109 -7.33 16.85 7.63
N PRO A 110 -8.66 17.08 7.79
CA PRO A 110 -9.57 17.20 6.68
C PRO A 110 -9.30 18.45 5.85
N TYR A 111 -9.59 18.35 4.57
CA TYR A 111 -9.56 19.46 3.62
C TYR A 111 -10.86 19.51 2.83
N ILE A 112 -11.37 20.70 2.60
CA ILE A 112 -12.52 20.93 1.73
C ILE A 112 -12.11 21.86 0.59
N ARG A 113 -12.81 21.79 -0.54
CA ARG A 113 -12.54 22.65 -1.68
C ARG A 113 -13.45 23.87 -1.62
N LYS A 114 -12.85 25.05 -1.43
CA LYS A 114 -13.52 26.37 -1.51
C LYS A 114 -12.88 27.15 -2.65
N ASP A 115 -13.68 27.67 -3.56
CA ASP A 115 -13.22 28.48 -4.71
C ASP A 115 -12.07 27.84 -5.51
N GLY A 116 -12.19 26.52 -5.73
CA GLY A 116 -11.18 25.76 -6.47
C GLY A 116 -9.91 25.37 -5.69
N LYS A 117 -9.70 25.88 -4.47
CA LYS A 117 -8.55 25.62 -3.62
C LYS A 117 -8.90 24.68 -2.47
N LEU A 118 -7.97 23.81 -2.10
CA LEU A 118 -8.07 22.97 -0.90
C LEU A 118 -7.76 23.84 0.34
N VAL A 119 -8.71 23.90 1.26
CA VAL A 119 -8.60 24.64 2.51
C VAL A 119 -8.77 23.64 3.68
N SER A 120 -7.95 23.77 4.69
CA SER A 120 -8.05 22.99 5.91
C SER A 120 -9.40 23.26 6.60
N ALA A 121 -10.04 22.19 7.08
CA ALA A 121 -11.32 22.23 7.77
C ALA A 121 -11.28 21.39 9.04
N ASP A 122 -12.22 21.61 9.95
CA ASP A 122 -12.45 20.66 11.03
C ASP A 122 -13.30 19.47 10.56
N TRP A 123 -13.39 18.43 11.39
CA TRP A 123 -14.13 17.22 11.04
C TRP A 123 -15.63 17.47 10.85
N ASN A 124 -16.24 18.35 11.65
CA ASN A 124 -17.67 18.65 11.53
C ASN A 124 -17.97 19.40 10.23
N GLU A 125 -17.14 20.40 9.91
CA GLU A 125 -17.25 21.14 8.65
C GLU A 125 -17.06 20.20 7.45
N ALA A 126 -16.04 19.34 7.47
CA ALA A 126 -15.76 18.40 6.39
C ALA A 126 -16.89 17.38 6.19
N LEU A 127 -17.43 16.81 7.28
CA LEU A 127 -18.55 15.87 7.22
C LEU A 127 -19.84 16.51 6.72
N ASN A 128 -20.14 17.73 7.17
CA ASN A 128 -21.31 18.49 6.68
C ASN A 128 -21.16 18.83 5.20
N PHE A 129 -19.98 19.23 4.76
CA PHE A 129 -19.68 19.48 3.36
C PHE A 129 -19.85 18.20 2.51
N ALA A 130 -19.33 17.08 2.98
CA ALA A 130 -19.48 15.79 2.32
C ALA A 130 -20.96 15.38 2.23
N ALA A 131 -21.71 15.47 3.33
CA ALA A 131 -23.13 15.11 3.36
C ALA A 131 -23.95 15.96 2.36
N ALA A 132 -23.71 17.27 2.34
CA ALA A 132 -24.37 18.18 1.38
C ALA A 132 -24.00 17.85 -0.07
N SER A 133 -22.74 17.49 -0.33
CA SER A 133 -22.25 17.15 -1.67
C SER A 133 -22.81 15.83 -2.20
N LEU A 134 -23.11 14.88 -1.33
CA LEU A 134 -23.61 13.55 -1.67
C LEU A 134 -25.14 13.50 -1.77
N SER A 135 -25.84 14.42 -1.13
CA SER A 135 -27.31 14.43 -1.08
C SER A 135 -27.90 14.51 -2.49
N GLY A 136 -28.81 13.56 -2.80
CA GLY A 136 -29.51 13.50 -4.08
C GLY A 136 -28.63 13.17 -5.30
N LYS A 137 -27.45 12.61 -5.10
CA LYS A 137 -26.53 12.19 -6.16
C LYS A 137 -26.43 10.68 -6.27
N ASN A 138 -26.03 10.22 -7.45
CA ASN A 138 -25.55 8.85 -7.60
C ASN A 138 -24.21 8.72 -6.89
N ILE A 139 -24.10 7.74 -6.02
CA ILE A 139 -22.92 7.54 -5.15
C ILE A 139 -22.23 6.24 -5.49
N MET A 140 -20.92 6.32 -5.60
CA MET A 140 -20.05 5.16 -5.64
C MET A 140 -19.03 5.23 -4.51
N GLY A 141 -18.85 4.12 -3.81
CA GLY A 141 -17.77 3.93 -2.84
C GLY A 141 -16.64 3.15 -3.48
N LEU A 142 -15.43 3.65 -3.35
CA LEU A 142 -14.22 2.94 -3.79
C LEU A 142 -13.35 2.63 -2.59
N VAL A 143 -13.00 1.35 -2.45
CA VAL A 143 -12.16 0.84 -1.35
C VAL A 143 -10.80 0.47 -1.89
N GLY A 144 -9.73 0.96 -1.26
CA GLY A 144 -8.36 0.58 -1.60
C GLY A 144 -7.93 -0.73 -0.96
N ASP A 145 -6.93 -1.39 -1.55
CA ASP A 145 -6.43 -2.71 -1.13
C ASP A 145 -5.88 -2.73 0.31
N LEU A 146 -5.43 -1.60 0.81
CA LEU A 146 -4.84 -1.46 2.15
C LEU A 146 -5.83 -1.00 3.21
N THR A 147 -7.11 -0.94 2.86
CA THR A 147 -8.17 -0.54 3.80
C THR A 147 -8.52 -1.69 4.73
N SER A 148 -8.68 -1.41 6.02
CA SER A 148 -9.13 -2.42 6.98
C SER A 148 -10.53 -2.93 6.62
N THR A 149 -10.81 -4.20 6.94
CA THR A 149 -12.12 -4.82 6.68
C THR A 149 -13.26 -4.04 7.33
N GLU A 150 -13.05 -3.50 8.54
CA GLU A 150 -14.03 -2.71 9.27
C GLU A 150 -14.37 -1.40 8.55
N SER A 151 -13.35 -0.72 8.02
CA SER A 151 -13.53 0.50 7.25
C SER A 151 -14.24 0.22 5.92
N ALA A 152 -13.84 -0.85 5.22
CA ALA A 152 -14.48 -1.29 3.99
C ALA A 152 -15.95 -1.64 4.20
N TYR A 153 -16.26 -2.39 5.26
CA TYR A 153 -17.64 -2.75 5.62
C TYR A 153 -18.47 -1.52 6.00
N SER A 154 -17.89 -0.59 6.76
CA SER A 154 -18.56 0.66 7.14
C SER A 154 -18.89 1.52 5.93
N LEU A 155 -17.96 1.64 4.98
CA LEU A 155 -18.19 2.32 3.71
C LEU A 155 -19.31 1.65 2.91
N LYS A 156 -19.25 0.31 2.77
CA LYS A 156 -20.31 -0.45 2.11
C LYS A 156 -21.69 -0.16 2.71
N LYS A 157 -21.78 -0.23 4.05
CA LYS A 157 -23.04 0.02 4.78
C LYS A 157 -23.58 1.44 4.52
N LEU A 158 -22.69 2.45 4.54
CA LEU A 158 -23.02 3.84 4.26
C LEU A 158 -23.54 4.01 2.83
N VAL A 159 -22.76 3.57 1.85
CA VAL A 159 -23.05 3.74 0.43
C VAL A 159 -24.32 3.01 0.02
N THR A 160 -24.50 1.76 0.50
CA THR A 160 -25.74 0.98 0.24
C THR A 160 -26.96 1.69 0.83
N LYS A 161 -26.84 2.26 2.05
CA LYS A 161 -27.94 3.04 2.66
C LYS A 161 -28.31 4.29 1.85
N LEU A 162 -27.36 4.87 1.14
CA LEU A 162 -27.56 6.01 0.24
C LEU A 162 -27.99 5.60 -1.17
N GLY A 163 -28.21 4.31 -1.43
CA GLY A 163 -28.63 3.79 -2.73
C GLY A 163 -27.50 3.68 -3.76
N GLY A 164 -26.25 3.73 -3.30
CA GLY A 164 -25.08 3.66 -4.16
C GLY A 164 -24.49 2.25 -4.30
N VAL A 165 -23.40 2.14 -5.04
CA VAL A 165 -22.63 0.91 -5.29
C VAL A 165 -21.23 1.03 -4.71
N VAL A 166 -20.62 -0.09 -4.37
CA VAL A 166 -19.25 -0.16 -3.81
C VAL A 166 -18.39 -1.06 -4.68
N GLU A 167 -17.18 -0.59 -4.97
CA GLU A 167 -16.17 -1.32 -5.71
C GLU A 167 -14.84 -1.29 -4.96
N CYS A 168 -14.06 -2.37 -5.08
CA CYS A 168 -12.74 -2.47 -4.46
C CYS A 168 -11.62 -2.79 -5.47
N ARG A 169 -11.95 -2.86 -6.76
CA ARG A 169 -11.00 -3.26 -7.80
C ARG A 169 -10.83 -2.21 -8.84
N THR A 170 -9.58 -1.85 -9.02
CA THR A 170 -9.17 -0.89 -10.05
C THR A 170 -8.63 -1.57 -11.32
N ASP A 171 -8.48 -2.89 -11.30
CA ASP A 171 -7.90 -3.69 -12.40
C ASP A 171 -8.96 -4.31 -13.33
N GLY A 172 -10.25 -4.01 -13.11
CA GLY A 172 -11.36 -4.56 -13.89
C GLY A 172 -11.62 -6.08 -13.66
N SER A 173 -10.89 -6.72 -12.74
CA SER A 173 -11.10 -8.13 -12.46
C SER A 173 -12.43 -8.37 -11.75
N LYS A 174 -13.19 -9.37 -12.20
CA LYS A 174 -14.47 -9.76 -11.59
C LYS A 174 -14.25 -10.76 -10.47
N LEU A 175 -14.75 -10.47 -9.28
CA LEU A 175 -14.88 -11.49 -8.23
C LEU A 175 -16.20 -12.22 -8.39
N PRO A 176 -16.22 -13.58 -8.30
CA PRO A 176 -17.45 -14.31 -8.12
C PRO A 176 -18.16 -13.80 -6.84
N ILE A 177 -19.43 -13.48 -6.96
CA ILE A 177 -20.26 -12.98 -5.82
C ILE A 177 -20.26 -13.95 -4.65
N ASP A 178 -20.06 -15.25 -4.93
CA ASP A 178 -20.03 -16.35 -3.95
C ASP A 178 -18.76 -16.39 -3.08
N ASN A 179 -17.74 -15.63 -3.43
CA ASN A 179 -16.51 -15.54 -2.62
C ASN A 179 -16.69 -14.59 -1.44
N ARG A 180 -16.04 -14.91 -0.32
CA ARG A 180 -16.03 -14.05 0.89
C ARG A 180 -15.63 -12.62 0.61
N SER A 181 -14.76 -12.40 -0.36
CA SER A 181 -14.35 -11.06 -0.79
C SER A 181 -15.42 -10.29 -1.57
N GLY A 182 -16.44 -10.97 -2.12
CA GLY A 182 -17.54 -10.32 -2.83
C GLY A 182 -18.48 -9.50 -1.94
N TYR A 183 -18.38 -9.61 -0.63
CA TYR A 183 -19.21 -8.81 0.28
C TYR A 183 -18.81 -7.33 0.35
N VAL A 184 -17.63 -6.97 -0.12
CA VAL A 184 -17.15 -5.58 -0.16
C VAL A 184 -17.59 -4.90 -1.45
N GLY A 185 -17.33 -5.51 -2.61
CA GLY A 185 -17.68 -4.98 -3.91
C GLY A 185 -18.92 -5.67 -4.49
N ASN A 186 -19.82 -4.91 -5.09
CA ASN A 186 -21.02 -5.39 -5.76
C ASN A 186 -21.16 -4.88 -7.20
N ALA A 187 -20.19 -4.12 -7.69
CA ALA A 187 -20.05 -3.65 -9.05
C ALA A 187 -18.56 -3.58 -9.41
N ASN A 188 -18.23 -3.49 -10.67
CA ASN A 188 -16.87 -3.21 -11.14
C ASN A 188 -16.80 -1.85 -11.85
N ILE A 189 -15.60 -1.42 -12.21
CA ILE A 189 -15.39 -0.12 -12.86
C ILE A 189 -16.13 -0.03 -14.20
N ASP A 190 -16.19 -1.12 -14.95
CA ASP A 190 -16.91 -1.16 -16.23
C ASP A 190 -18.42 -0.97 -16.05
N ASP A 191 -18.99 -1.50 -14.95
CA ASP A 191 -20.40 -1.33 -14.63
C ASP A 191 -20.71 0.16 -14.31
N ILE A 192 -19.72 0.90 -13.82
CA ILE A 192 -19.85 2.34 -13.54
C ILE A 192 -19.91 3.14 -14.84
N ASP A 193 -19.02 2.86 -15.76
CA ASP A 193 -18.98 3.53 -17.05
C ASP A 193 -20.25 3.26 -17.85
N LEU A 194 -20.77 2.03 -17.81
CA LEU A 194 -22.03 1.64 -18.47
C LEU A 194 -23.27 2.28 -17.81
N ALA A 195 -23.27 2.39 -16.49
CA ALA A 195 -24.39 2.98 -15.75
C ALA A 195 -24.43 4.51 -15.83
N SER A 196 -23.37 5.16 -16.26
CA SER A 196 -23.24 6.62 -16.25
C SER A 196 -22.71 7.22 -17.55
N PRO A 197 -23.26 6.91 -18.74
CA PRO A 197 -22.94 7.64 -19.95
C PRO A 197 -23.46 9.08 -19.81
N GLY A 198 -22.62 10.00 -19.35
CA GLY A 198 -22.96 11.41 -19.07
C GLY A 198 -23.56 11.69 -17.70
N GLY A 199 -23.64 10.72 -16.80
CA GLY A 199 -24.08 10.90 -15.41
C GLY A 199 -22.94 11.33 -14.49
N SER A 200 -23.21 12.19 -13.51
CA SER A 200 -22.23 12.58 -12.49
C SER A 200 -22.27 11.66 -11.30
N TRP A 201 -21.34 10.69 -11.24
CA TRP A 201 -21.07 9.93 -10.03
C TRP A 201 -20.19 10.73 -9.04
N ARG A 202 -20.42 10.55 -7.77
CA ARG A 202 -19.53 11.03 -6.71
C ARG A 202 -18.81 9.85 -6.08
N VAL A 203 -17.49 9.87 -6.16
CA VAL A 203 -16.61 8.88 -5.55
C VAL A 203 -16.31 9.29 -4.10
N LEU A 204 -16.44 8.35 -3.19
CA LEU A 204 -16.12 8.46 -1.77
C LEU A 204 -14.80 7.77 -1.47
#